data_141f1cc1541a411d2a30ee6c64932afc
#
_entry.id   141f1cc1541a411d2a30ee6c64932afc
#
_cell.length_a   1.000
_cell.length_b   1.000
_cell.length_c   1.000
_cell.angle_alpha   90.00
_cell.angle_beta   90.00
_cell.angle_gamma   90.00
#
_symmetry.space_group_name_H-M   'P 1'
#
loop_
_entity.id
_entity.type
_entity.pdbx_description
1 polymer ?
#
loop_
_entity_poly.entity_id
_entity_poly.type
_entity_poly.pdbx_seq_one_letter_code
_entity_poly.pdbx_strand_id
1 'polypeptide(L)'
;MSKLRVVNFEPTSKGENTHLYIIENNSGASVTLCDLGASVVSIKVPNKNGSIRDVVLGYEHIDGYEFDGTYFGATVGRCCGRIAYGKFTLNGEDYQLSVNNGSNHLHGGFNNFSRKVWLAVVDDKVPNTVLFMLDSPDGDEGYPGNMKVFVRYTFDDENVLTIKWSAVSDKDTICNLTNHSYFNLNGHKSGKVTENHKLKINANSFIPINSNLNPTGEITPVKNTSFDFTEPKLIGNGIDRKNEQIGFANGIDHMFELNHSDEEFVLAAEAEGIDSGITLKCYTSQKGVHVYTANYVDVLPNMGKDSATYGENSAFCLETQGFPDAVNHKTFPTTILKANENYTQTTKYIFGINK
;
A
#
# COMPACT_ATOMS: atom_id res chain seq x y z
N MET A 1 23.06 -11.59 13.48
CA MET A 1 21.66 -11.85 13.82
C MET A 1 20.92 -10.54 13.72
N SER A 2 19.76 -10.53 13.07
CA SER A 2 18.89 -9.37 13.00
C SER A 2 18.62 -8.82 14.41
N LYS A 3 18.42 -7.51 14.52
CA LYS A 3 18.14 -6.82 15.78
C LYS A 3 16.82 -6.12 15.69
N LEU A 4 15.95 -6.32 16.69
CA LEU A 4 14.72 -5.54 16.88
C LEU A 4 14.92 -4.57 18.04
N ARG A 5 14.58 -3.32 17.81
CA ARG A 5 14.50 -2.28 18.86
C ARG A 5 13.12 -1.66 18.85
N VAL A 6 12.57 -1.45 20.03
CA VAL A 6 11.32 -0.70 20.22
C VAL A 6 11.67 0.62 20.88
N VAL A 7 11.21 1.72 20.33
CA VAL A 7 11.42 3.06 20.87
C VAL A 7 10.08 3.81 20.93
N ASN A 8 9.93 4.66 21.93
CA ASN A 8 8.75 5.51 21.98
C ASN A 8 8.77 6.46 20.78
N PHE A 9 7.60 6.65 20.21
CA PHE A 9 7.33 7.74 19.29
C PHE A 9 6.47 8.80 20.03
N GLU A 10 5.89 9.73 19.30
CA GLU A 10 5.04 10.74 19.90
C GLU A 10 3.65 10.18 20.23
N PRO A 11 2.96 10.66 21.27
CA PRO A 11 1.57 10.26 21.50
C PRO A 11 0.65 10.83 20.41
N THR A 12 -0.45 10.12 20.12
CA THR A 12 -1.51 10.62 19.25
C THR A 12 -2.19 11.86 19.86
N SER A 13 -2.97 12.59 19.09
CA SER A 13 -3.78 13.72 19.55
C SER A 13 -4.78 13.33 20.65
N LYS A 14 -5.12 12.02 20.75
CA LYS A 14 -5.97 11.45 21.80
C LYS A 14 -5.19 11.02 23.03
N GLY A 15 -3.86 11.19 23.05
CA GLY A 15 -2.98 10.79 24.14
C GLY A 15 -2.64 9.29 24.16
N GLU A 16 -2.88 8.55 23.10
CA GLU A 16 -2.47 7.16 22.97
C GLU A 16 -0.97 7.10 22.69
N ASN A 17 -0.23 6.31 23.46
CA ASN A 17 1.21 6.13 23.23
C ASN A 17 1.44 5.35 21.95
N THR A 18 2.41 5.79 21.14
CA THR A 18 2.85 5.09 19.94
C THR A 18 4.32 4.73 19.98
N HIS A 19 4.72 3.73 19.20
CA HIS A 19 6.06 3.17 19.21
C HIS A 19 6.56 2.93 17.79
N LEU A 20 7.87 3.03 17.64
CA LEU A 20 8.58 2.59 16.44
C LEU A 20 9.28 1.26 16.71
N TYR A 21 9.13 0.33 15.77
CA TYR A 21 9.72 -1.01 15.77
C TYR A 21 10.76 -1.06 14.66
N ILE A 22 12.04 -1.07 15.03
CA ILE A 22 13.17 -0.99 14.10
C ILE A 22 13.79 -2.36 13.97
N ILE A 23 13.65 -2.98 12.81
CA ILE A 23 14.28 -4.25 12.43
C ILE A 23 15.51 -3.94 11.59
N GLU A 24 16.69 -4.24 12.10
CA GLU A 24 17.97 -4.12 11.40
C GLU A 24 18.52 -5.52 11.09
N ASN A 25 18.86 -5.77 9.84
CA ASN A 25 19.45 -7.04 9.41
C ASN A 25 20.98 -7.03 9.41
N ASN A 26 21.60 -8.17 9.10
CA ASN A 26 23.06 -8.30 9.13
C ASN A 26 23.79 -7.48 8.04
N SER A 27 23.10 -7.03 7.00
CA SER A 27 23.67 -6.18 5.95
C SER A 27 23.70 -4.68 6.33
N GLY A 28 23.11 -4.32 7.47
CA GLY A 28 22.91 -2.92 7.89
C GLY A 28 21.72 -2.24 7.23
N ALA A 29 20.91 -3.00 6.48
CA ALA A 29 19.60 -2.53 6.01
C ALA A 29 18.59 -2.61 7.15
N SER A 30 17.55 -1.78 7.11
CA SER A 30 16.55 -1.75 8.17
C SER A 30 15.17 -1.36 7.68
N VAL A 31 14.15 -1.83 8.42
CA VAL A 31 12.77 -1.39 8.28
C VAL A 31 12.31 -0.82 9.61
N THR A 32 11.67 0.34 9.58
CA THR A 32 11.02 0.94 10.75
C THR A 32 9.51 0.90 10.54
N LEU A 33 8.82 0.33 11.52
CA LEU A 33 7.37 0.21 11.56
C LEU A 33 6.81 1.09 12.69
N CYS A 34 5.56 1.54 12.58
CA CYS A 34 4.83 2.24 13.63
C CYS A 34 3.56 1.46 13.96
N ASP A 35 3.16 1.43 15.24
CA ASP A 35 1.88 0.85 15.66
C ASP A 35 0.67 1.71 15.29
N LEU A 36 0.83 3.00 15.01
CA LEU A 36 -0.23 3.77 14.35
C LEU A 36 -0.35 3.33 12.88
N GLY A 37 -1.51 2.76 12.54
CA GLY A 37 -1.79 2.25 11.19
C GLY A 37 -1.04 0.97 10.83
N ALA A 38 -0.31 0.33 11.75
CA ALA A 38 0.66 -0.74 11.43
C ALA A 38 1.52 -0.34 10.23
N SER A 39 2.09 0.87 10.27
CA SER A 39 2.65 1.57 9.12
C SER A 39 4.14 1.29 8.92
N VAL A 40 4.57 1.23 7.66
CA VAL A 40 5.98 1.27 7.26
C VAL A 40 6.44 2.72 7.22
N VAL A 41 7.27 3.13 8.17
CA VAL A 41 7.77 4.52 8.31
C VAL A 41 9.05 4.72 7.50
N SER A 42 9.91 3.70 7.43
CA SER A 42 11.23 3.80 6.79
C SER A 42 11.66 2.44 6.25
N ILE A 43 12.28 2.41 5.09
CA ILE A 43 12.99 1.25 4.52
C ILE A 43 14.37 1.75 4.08
N LYS A 44 15.40 1.34 4.81
CA LYS A 44 16.79 1.74 4.56
C LYS A 44 17.57 0.59 3.94
N VAL A 45 18.03 0.78 2.71
CA VAL A 45 18.77 -0.24 1.95
C VAL A 45 20.01 0.35 1.28
N PRO A 46 21.04 -0.46 1.00
CA PRO A 46 22.25 0.02 0.33
C PRO A 46 21.96 0.37 -1.15
N ASN A 47 22.60 1.42 -1.66
CA ASN A 47 22.65 1.74 -3.08
C ASN A 47 23.90 1.13 -3.75
N LYS A 48 24.05 1.34 -5.08
CA LYS A 48 25.18 0.82 -5.86
C LYS A 48 26.58 1.20 -5.35
N ASN A 49 26.67 2.26 -4.54
CA ASN A 49 27.93 2.73 -3.94
C ASN A 49 28.09 2.28 -2.47
N GLY A 50 27.20 1.43 -1.96
CA GLY A 50 27.19 0.95 -0.58
C GLY A 50 26.61 1.93 0.45
N SER A 51 26.18 3.12 0.03
CA SER A 51 25.55 4.09 0.94
C SER A 51 24.09 3.71 1.20
N ILE A 52 23.66 3.79 2.44
CA ILE A 52 22.27 3.51 2.82
C ILE A 52 21.35 4.66 2.36
N ARG A 53 20.21 4.28 1.79
CA ARG A 53 19.13 5.19 1.39
C ARG A 53 17.81 4.76 2.01
N ASP A 54 17.05 5.71 2.54
CA ASP A 54 15.65 5.51 2.90
C ASP A 54 14.79 5.67 1.64
N VAL A 55 14.14 4.61 1.23
CA VAL A 55 13.45 4.52 -0.07
C VAL A 55 11.93 4.65 0.00
N VAL A 56 11.37 5.09 1.13
CA VAL A 56 9.94 5.38 1.26
C VAL A 56 9.70 6.77 1.84
N LEU A 57 8.63 7.43 1.41
CA LEU A 57 8.16 8.67 2.00
C LEU A 57 7.56 8.41 3.38
N GLY A 58 7.51 9.43 4.23
CA GLY A 58 6.92 9.39 5.56
C GLY A 58 7.00 10.75 6.24
N TYR A 59 6.36 10.87 7.39
CA TYR A 59 6.36 12.10 8.20
C TYR A 59 7.42 12.05 9.29
N GLU A 60 7.88 13.24 9.71
CA GLU A 60 8.80 13.40 10.85
C GLU A 60 8.08 13.15 12.16
N HIS A 61 6.81 13.57 12.25
CA HIS A 61 5.98 13.59 13.45
C HIS A 61 4.71 12.76 13.29
N ILE A 62 4.12 12.35 14.42
CA ILE A 62 2.92 11.49 14.46
C ILE A 62 1.69 12.17 13.86
N ASP A 63 1.57 13.49 13.99
CA ASP A 63 0.45 14.28 13.49
C ASP A 63 0.29 14.16 11.96
N GLY A 64 1.40 14.05 11.22
CA GLY A 64 1.35 13.78 9.79
C GLY A 64 0.65 12.45 9.48
N TYR A 65 0.93 11.40 10.24
CA TYR A 65 0.27 10.10 10.09
C TYR A 65 -1.18 10.12 10.56
N GLU A 66 -1.51 10.97 11.55
CA GLU A 66 -2.87 11.09 12.10
C GLU A 66 -3.82 11.87 11.20
N PHE A 67 -3.36 12.97 10.59
CA PHE A 67 -4.25 13.97 9.98
C PHE A 67 -4.11 14.09 8.47
N ASP A 68 -2.96 13.79 7.91
CA ASP A 68 -2.77 13.85 6.46
C ASP A 68 -3.49 12.68 5.77
N GLY A 69 -4.04 12.93 4.59
CA GLY A 69 -4.77 11.97 3.78
C GLY A 69 -3.90 11.13 2.85
N THR A 70 -2.56 11.12 3.03
CA THR A 70 -1.63 10.41 2.15
C THR A 70 -1.53 8.91 2.44
N TYR A 71 -1.87 8.46 3.65
CA TYR A 71 -1.74 7.06 4.09
C TYR A 71 -0.30 6.51 4.03
N PHE A 72 0.75 7.33 4.18
CA PHE A 72 2.14 6.90 4.04
C PHE A 72 2.46 5.63 4.82
N GLY A 73 2.79 4.55 4.08
CA GLY A 73 3.18 3.25 4.61
C GLY A 73 2.12 2.48 5.38
N ALA A 74 0.91 3.00 5.52
CA ALA A 74 -0.12 2.43 6.37
C ALA A 74 -0.68 1.10 5.85
N THR A 75 -1.15 0.26 6.77
CA THR A 75 -2.10 -0.82 6.47
C THR A 75 -3.47 -0.21 6.24
N VAL A 76 -4.01 -0.43 5.05
CA VAL A 76 -5.31 0.08 4.63
C VAL A 76 -6.38 -1.00 4.72
N GLY A 77 -7.51 -0.68 5.31
CA GLY A 77 -8.68 -1.58 5.50
C GLY A 77 -9.86 -0.86 6.19
N ARG A 78 -11.06 -1.52 6.27
CA ARG A 78 -11.34 -2.92 5.85
C ARG A 78 -11.21 -3.16 4.35
N CYS A 79 -11.50 -2.13 3.52
CA CYS A 79 -11.43 -2.22 2.08
C CYS A 79 -10.54 -1.09 1.54
N CYS A 80 -9.44 -1.46 0.91
CA CYS A 80 -8.60 -0.53 0.17
C CYS A 80 -9.22 -0.19 -1.18
N GLY A 81 -8.82 0.93 -1.76
CA GLY A 81 -9.44 1.51 -2.93
C GLY A 81 -10.85 2.08 -2.65
N ARG A 82 -11.58 2.37 -3.72
CA ARG A 82 -12.91 2.98 -3.62
C ARG A 82 -14.02 1.94 -3.60
N ILE A 83 -15.12 2.28 -2.91
CA ILE A 83 -16.46 1.68 -3.09
C ILE A 83 -17.37 2.81 -3.53
N ALA A 84 -17.95 2.66 -4.71
CA ALA A 84 -18.76 3.69 -5.36
C ALA A 84 -19.94 4.09 -4.46
N TYR A 85 -20.08 5.41 -4.23
CA TYR A 85 -21.12 6.02 -3.39
C TYR A 85 -21.15 5.49 -1.94
N GLY A 86 -20.12 4.74 -1.50
CA GLY A 86 -20.11 4.06 -0.22
C GLY A 86 -21.22 3.03 -0.06
N LYS A 87 -21.72 2.43 -1.16
CA LYS A 87 -22.88 1.53 -1.13
C LYS A 87 -22.54 0.15 -1.69
N PHE A 88 -23.13 -0.86 -1.08
CA PHE A 88 -23.13 -2.21 -1.61
C PHE A 88 -24.31 -3.02 -1.05
N THR A 89 -24.68 -4.10 -1.75
CA THR A 89 -25.66 -5.08 -1.28
C THR A 89 -24.93 -6.39 -0.96
N LEU A 90 -25.13 -6.93 0.22
CA LEU A 90 -24.56 -8.21 0.65
C LEU A 90 -25.64 -9.08 1.29
N ASN A 91 -25.83 -10.31 0.79
CA ASN A 91 -26.86 -11.26 1.25
C ASN A 91 -28.29 -10.68 1.24
N GLY A 92 -28.58 -9.77 0.31
CA GLY A 92 -29.90 -9.13 0.17
C GLY A 92 -30.12 -7.92 1.11
N GLU A 93 -29.13 -7.53 1.89
CA GLU A 93 -29.16 -6.33 2.72
C GLU A 93 -28.30 -5.23 2.09
N ASP A 94 -28.80 -3.98 2.12
CA ASP A 94 -28.10 -2.81 1.63
C ASP A 94 -27.30 -2.16 2.75
N TYR A 95 -26.04 -1.87 2.46
CA TYR A 95 -25.11 -1.22 3.38
C TYR A 95 -24.71 0.16 2.88
N GLN A 96 -24.67 1.14 3.79
CA GLN A 96 -24.14 2.47 3.55
C GLN A 96 -22.89 2.66 4.40
N LEU A 97 -21.75 2.80 3.74
CA LEU A 97 -20.48 3.15 4.37
C LEU A 97 -20.34 4.67 4.49
N SER A 98 -19.41 5.12 5.31
CA SER A 98 -19.01 6.54 5.35
C SER A 98 -18.51 6.99 3.97
N VAL A 99 -18.83 8.22 3.58
CA VAL A 99 -18.40 8.84 2.31
C VAL A 99 -17.32 9.87 2.62
N ASN A 100 -16.06 9.51 2.36
CA ASN A 100 -14.88 10.29 2.76
C ASN A 100 -14.02 10.78 1.58
N ASN A 101 -14.42 10.49 0.33
CA ASN A 101 -13.68 10.92 -0.85
C ASN A 101 -14.65 11.29 -1.99
N GLY A 102 -15.00 12.59 -2.09
CA GLY A 102 -16.04 13.05 -3.01
C GLY A 102 -17.37 12.36 -2.74
N SER A 103 -17.87 11.58 -3.72
CA SER A 103 -19.08 10.76 -3.55
C SER A 103 -18.79 9.33 -3.09
N ASN A 104 -17.51 8.96 -2.87
CA ASN A 104 -17.09 7.58 -2.64
C ASN A 104 -16.67 7.33 -1.20
N HIS A 105 -16.71 6.07 -0.81
CA HIS A 105 -15.94 5.56 0.30
C HIS A 105 -14.54 5.19 -0.20
N LEU A 106 -13.50 5.58 0.53
CA LEU A 106 -12.11 5.33 0.18
C LEU A 106 -11.35 4.78 1.38
N HIS A 107 -10.55 3.73 1.15
CA HIS A 107 -9.57 3.19 2.09
C HIS A 107 -10.10 2.85 3.48
N GLY A 108 -11.38 2.42 3.58
CA GLY A 108 -11.97 2.02 4.85
C GLY A 108 -12.62 3.15 5.66
N GLY A 109 -12.75 4.37 5.09
CA GLY A 109 -13.53 5.47 5.68
C GLY A 109 -12.70 6.50 6.44
N PHE A 110 -13.36 7.27 7.30
CA PHE A 110 -12.73 8.35 8.07
C PHE A 110 -11.84 7.83 9.21
N ASN A 111 -12.32 6.84 9.97
CA ASN A 111 -11.61 6.23 11.09
C ASN A 111 -11.12 4.83 10.72
N ASN A 112 -10.51 4.73 9.55
CA ASN A 112 -10.00 3.48 8.98
C ASN A 112 -8.78 2.92 9.73
N PHE A 113 -8.25 1.82 9.25
CA PHE A 113 -7.14 1.11 9.90
C PHE A 113 -5.85 1.91 10.03
N SER A 114 -5.60 2.86 9.11
CA SER A 114 -4.42 3.72 9.17
C SER A 114 -4.42 4.72 10.34
N ARG A 115 -5.59 4.99 10.92
CA ARG A 115 -5.79 5.96 12.00
C ARG A 115 -5.97 5.32 13.37
N LYS A 116 -5.74 4.02 13.48
CA LYS A 116 -5.88 3.26 14.73
C LYS A 116 -4.51 2.83 15.24
N VAL A 117 -4.31 2.89 16.56
CA VAL A 117 -3.13 2.31 17.20
C VAL A 117 -3.37 0.80 17.33
N TRP A 118 -2.51 0.00 16.74
CA TRP A 118 -2.58 -1.46 16.73
C TRP A 118 -1.82 -2.03 17.92
N LEU A 119 -2.32 -3.11 18.48
CA LEU A 119 -1.56 -3.87 19.48
C LEU A 119 -0.40 -4.59 18.79
N ALA A 120 0.83 -4.27 19.19
CA ALA A 120 2.02 -4.90 18.64
C ALA A 120 2.52 -6.04 19.54
N VAL A 121 2.95 -7.13 18.93
CA VAL A 121 3.58 -8.27 19.58
C VAL A 121 4.93 -8.53 18.93
N VAL A 122 5.96 -8.59 19.77
CA VAL A 122 7.34 -8.92 19.42
C VAL A 122 7.77 -10.15 20.19
N ASP A 123 8.63 -10.98 19.59
CA ASP A 123 9.22 -12.15 20.23
C ASP A 123 10.76 -12.08 20.06
N ASP A 124 11.49 -12.03 21.14
CA ASP A 124 12.95 -11.96 21.15
C ASP A 124 13.61 -13.17 20.47
N LYS A 125 12.87 -14.29 20.33
CA LYS A 125 13.33 -15.48 19.58
C LYS A 125 13.20 -15.31 18.07
N VAL A 126 12.43 -14.30 17.60
CA VAL A 126 12.19 -14.00 16.18
C VAL A 126 12.42 -12.50 15.96
N PRO A 127 13.65 -12.00 16.14
CA PRO A 127 13.96 -10.56 16.21
C PRO A 127 13.85 -9.82 14.87
N ASN A 128 13.43 -10.49 13.82
CA ASN A 128 13.18 -9.88 12.50
C ASN A 128 11.68 -9.77 12.17
N THR A 129 10.82 -9.93 13.18
CA THR A 129 9.36 -10.00 12.97
C THR A 129 8.60 -9.15 13.99
N VAL A 130 7.59 -8.42 13.53
CA VAL A 130 6.58 -7.73 14.34
C VAL A 130 5.20 -8.17 13.88
N LEU A 131 4.32 -8.52 14.83
CA LEU A 131 2.92 -8.81 14.58
C LEU A 131 2.07 -7.67 15.14
N PHE A 132 1.24 -7.06 14.30
CA PHE A 132 0.22 -6.10 14.70
C PHE A 132 -1.17 -6.72 14.67
N MET A 133 -2.01 -6.37 15.64
CA MET A 133 -3.37 -6.88 15.80
C MET A 133 -4.34 -5.75 16.00
N LEU A 134 -5.52 -5.84 15.38
CA LEU A 134 -6.61 -4.87 15.50
C LEU A 134 -7.95 -5.58 15.58
N ASP A 135 -8.80 -5.14 16.49
CA ASP A 135 -10.22 -5.48 16.53
C ASP A 135 -11.03 -4.35 15.88
N SER A 136 -11.85 -4.70 14.88
CA SER A 136 -12.75 -3.79 14.18
C SER A 136 -14.19 -4.26 14.43
N PRO A 137 -14.99 -3.51 15.22
CA PRO A 137 -16.31 -3.95 15.65
C PRO A 137 -17.35 -3.96 14.53
N ASP A 138 -18.46 -4.68 14.72
CA ASP A 138 -19.63 -4.63 13.85
C ASP A 138 -20.11 -3.19 13.68
N GLY A 139 -20.32 -2.74 12.44
CA GLY A 139 -20.70 -1.37 12.11
C GLY A 139 -19.54 -0.36 12.03
N ASP A 140 -18.27 -0.78 12.24
CA ASP A 140 -17.10 0.10 12.06
C ASP A 140 -17.09 0.64 10.63
N GLU A 141 -17.17 1.99 10.45
CA GLU A 141 -17.34 2.72 9.17
C GLU A 141 -18.53 2.24 8.31
N GLY A 142 -19.48 1.49 8.90
CA GLY A 142 -20.66 0.94 8.24
C GLY A 142 -20.51 -0.52 7.77
N TYR A 143 -19.36 -1.15 7.98
CA TYR A 143 -19.15 -2.55 7.58
C TYR A 143 -19.77 -3.54 8.58
N PRO A 144 -20.42 -4.63 8.09
CA PRO A 144 -20.97 -5.67 8.98
C PRO A 144 -19.88 -6.56 9.57
N GLY A 145 -20.18 -7.11 10.76
CA GLY A 145 -19.39 -8.12 11.46
C GLY A 145 -18.27 -7.59 12.33
N ASN A 146 -18.01 -8.29 13.44
CA ASN A 146 -16.81 -8.09 14.25
C ASN A 146 -15.63 -8.78 13.56
N MET A 147 -14.59 -8.03 13.24
CA MET A 147 -13.43 -8.51 12.51
C MET A 147 -12.18 -8.42 13.37
N LYS A 148 -11.41 -9.51 13.43
CA LYS A 148 -10.04 -9.51 13.96
C LYS A 148 -9.06 -9.50 12.80
N VAL A 149 -8.10 -8.58 12.83
CA VAL A 149 -7.12 -8.39 11.76
C VAL A 149 -5.72 -8.54 12.34
N PHE A 150 -4.86 -9.22 11.61
CA PHE A 150 -3.46 -9.43 11.96
C PHE A 150 -2.58 -9.06 10.76
N VAL A 151 -1.52 -8.31 11.02
CA VAL A 151 -0.51 -7.97 10.02
C VAL A 151 0.87 -8.32 10.59
N ARG A 152 1.56 -9.23 9.91
CA ARG A 152 2.91 -9.65 10.28
C ARG A 152 3.92 -9.10 9.29
N TYR A 153 4.86 -8.32 9.79
CA TYR A 153 6.01 -7.83 9.06
C TYR A 153 7.24 -8.64 9.41
N THR A 154 7.97 -9.11 8.41
CA THR A 154 9.26 -9.79 8.59
C THR A 154 10.26 -9.17 7.63
N PHE A 155 11.44 -8.80 8.13
CA PHE A 155 12.55 -8.29 7.31
C PHE A 155 13.78 -9.18 7.50
N ASP A 156 14.26 -9.76 6.41
CA ASP A 156 15.33 -10.75 6.45
C ASP A 156 16.71 -10.22 6.00
N ASP A 157 17.72 -11.09 6.03
CA ASP A 157 19.11 -10.76 5.69
C ASP A 157 19.32 -10.57 4.17
N GLU A 158 18.38 -11.00 3.34
CA GLU A 158 18.36 -10.81 1.89
C GLU A 158 17.65 -9.51 1.47
N ASN A 159 17.35 -8.63 2.44
CA ASN A 159 16.62 -7.38 2.25
C ASN A 159 15.18 -7.60 1.71
N VAL A 160 14.52 -8.66 2.14
CA VAL A 160 13.14 -8.96 1.79
C VAL A 160 12.22 -8.50 2.93
N LEU A 161 11.33 -7.55 2.63
CA LEU A 161 10.22 -7.21 3.49
C LEU A 161 9.01 -8.06 3.10
N THR A 162 8.65 -9.00 3.97
CA THR A 162 7.44 -9.81 3.82
C THR A 162 6.34 -9.26 4.72
N ILE A 163 5.17 -9.00 4.13
CA ILE A 163 3.96 -8.58 4.82
C ILE A 163 2.92 -9.67 4.64
N LYS A 164 2.40 -10.21 5.76
CA LYS A 164 1.32 -11.20 5.77
C LYS A 164 0.15 -10.64 6.53
N TRP A 165 -1.00 -10.59 5.87
CA TRP A 165 -2.28 -10.25 6.49
C TRP A 165 -3.08 -11.53 6.72
N SER A 166 -3.81 -11.55 7.82
CA SER A 166 -4.92 -12.49 8.05
C SER A 166 -6.04 -11.79 8.77
N ALA A 167 -7.28 -12.19 8.48
CA ALA A 167 -8.45 -11.68 9.16
C ALA A 167 -9.54 -12.75 9.26
N VAL A 168 -10.40 -12.60 10.25
CA VAL A 168 -11.60 -13.41 10.43
C VAL A 168 -12.74 -12.51 10.91
N SER A 169 -13.95 -12.73 10.40
CA SER A 169 -15.15 -12.00 10.81
C SER A 169 -16.24 -12.98 11.25
N ASP A 170 -17.08 -12.58 12.20
CA ASP A 170 -18.24 -13.36 12.66
C ASP A 170 -19.45 -13.27 11.72
N LYS A 171 -19.43 -12.32 10.75
CA LYS A 171 -20.44 -12.18 9.69
C LYS A 171 -19.76 -12.08 8.32
N ASP A 172 -20.51 -12.36 7.25
CA ASP A 172 -20.08 -12.00 5.90
C ASP A 172 -19.80 -10.49 5.84
N THR A 173 -18.65 -10.11 5.28
CA THR A 173 -18.22 -8.71 5.19
C THR A 173 -17.28 -8.51 4.01
N ILE A 174 -16.87 -7.27 3.75
CA ILE A 174 -15.83 -6.97 2.77
C ILE A 174 -14.48 -6.96 3.49
N CYS A 175 -13.48 -7.65 2.92
CA CYS A 175 -12.10 -7.60 3.36
C CYS A 175 -11.15 -7.53 2.17
N ASN A 176 -10.49 -6.38 2.00
CA ASN A 176 -9.51 -6.14 0.96
C ASN A 176 -8.41 -5.25 1.53
N LEU A 177 -7.32 -5.86 1.97
CA LEU A 177 -6.25 -5.17 2.70
C LEU A 177 -5.07 -4.88 1.79
N THR A 178 -4.32 -3.82 2.09
CA THR A 178 -3.05 -3.51 1.41
C THR A 178 -2.11 -2.72 2.31
N ASN A 179 -0.88 -2.49 1.85
CA ASN A 179 0.07 -1.55 2.42
C ASN A 179 0.30 -0.40 1.43
N HIS A 180 0.20 0.83 1.90
CA HIS A 180 0.29 2.04 1.08
C HIS A 180 1.67 2.71 1.17
N SER A 181 2.75 1.93 0.99
CA SER A 181 4.11 2.48 0.94
C SER A 181 4.34 3.26 -0.35
N TYR A 182 4.93 4.45 -0.21
CA TYR A 182 5.31 5.35 -1.29
C TYR A 182 6.80 5.23 -1.55
N PHE A 183 7.18 4.58 -2.63
CA PHE A 183 8.58 4.29 -2.95
C PHE A 183 9.22 5.40 -3.77
N ASN A 184 10.44 5.79 -3.36
CA ASN A 184 11.40 6.52 -4.18
C ASN A 184 12.76 5.84 -4.03
N LEU A 185 13.13 5.01 -4.99
CA LEU A 185 14.32 4.16 -4.90
C LEU A 185 15.63 4.95 -4.97
N ASN A 186 15.59 6.20 -5.40
CA ASN A 186 16.77 7.09 -5.34
C ASN A 186 16.97 7.72 -3.95
N GLY A 187 15.99 7.51 -3.05
CA GLY A 187 15.90 8.07 -1.71
C GLY A 187 14.71 9.03 -1.57
N HIS A 188 14.07 9.05 -0.41
CA HIS A 188 12.81 9.79 -0.21
C HIS A 188 12.90 11.31 -0.50
N LYS A 189 14.09 11.90 -0.47
CA LYS A 189 14.33 13.32 -0.79
C LYS A 189 14.67 13.59 -2.26
N SER A 190 14.69 12.57 -3.12
CA SER A 190 15.24 12.70 -4.48
C SER A 190 14.29 13.35 -5.49
N GLY A 191 13.14 13.85 -5.05
CA GLY A 191 12.16 14.53 -5.91
C GLY A 191 11.35 13.54 -6.76
N LYS A 192 11.03 13.95 -8.00
CA LYS A 192 10.09 13.20 -8.84
C LYS A 192 10.65 11.88 -9.35
N VAL A 193 9.81 10.83 -9.32
CA VAL A 193 10.15 9.49 -9.82
C VAL A 193 9.94 9.32 -11.33
N THR A 194 9.26 10.26 -11.97
CA THR A 194 8.83 10.15 -13.36
C THR A 194 9.97 10.11 -14.38
N GLU A 195 11.10 10.76 -14.07
CA GLU A 195 12.23 10.93 -15.00
C GLU A 195 13.37 9.95 -14.72
N ASN A 196 13.42 9.33 -13.55
CA ASN A 196 14.57 8.57 -13.07
C ASN A 196 14.22 7.23 -12.41
N HIS A 197 12.98 6.75 -12.60
CA HIS A 197 12.58 5.40 -12.20
C HIS A 197 12.00 4.65 -13.39
N LYS A 198 12.46 3.42 -13.57
CA LYS A 198 11.85 2.45 -14.49
C LYS A 198 10.88 1.59 -13.72
N LEU A 199 9.78 1.23 -14.38
CA LEU A 199 8.76 0.33 -13.87
C LEU A 199 8.42 -0.70 -14.94
N LYS A 200 8.26 -1.96 -14.50
CA LYS A 200 7.68 -3.06 -15.25
C LYS A 200 6.55 -3.66 -14.43
N ILE A 201 5.43 -3.98 -15.04
CA ILE A 201 4.26 -4.60 -14.40
C ILE A 201 3.93 -5.89 -15.12
N ASN A 202 3.77 -6.99 -14.37
CA ASN A 202 3.39 -8.29 -14.92
C ASN A 202 1.87 -8.37 -15.11
N ALA A 203 1.34 -7.52 -15.99
CA ALA A 203 -0.07 -7.42 -16.30
C ALA A 203 -0.29 -7.12 -17.77
N ASN A 204 -1.24 -7.83 -18.38
CA ASN A 204 -1.67 -7.59 -19.75
C ASN A 204 -2.95 -6.73 -19.82
N SER A 205 -3.56 -6.45 -18.67
CA SER A 205 -4.81 -5.71 -18.55
C SER A 205 -4.79 -4.75 -17.36
N PHE A 206 -5.59 -3.71 -17.46
CA PHE A 206 -5.87 -2.78 -16.37
C PHE A 206 -7.38 -2.53 -16.27
N ILE A 207 -7.82 -1.94 -15.17
CA ILE A 207 -9.21 -1.60 -14.92
C ILE A 207 -9.38 -0.09 -15.18
N PRO A 208 -10.14 0.31 -16.21
CA PRO A 208 -10.48 1.71 -16.46
C PRO A 208 -11.33 2.30 -15.34
N ILE A 209 -11.16 3.60 -15.14
CA ILE A 209 -11.93 4.39 -14.18
C ILE A 209 -12.81 5.43 -14.89
N ASN A 210 -13.84 5.89 -14.23
CA ASN A 210 -14.63 7.04 -14.65
C ASN A 210 -14.14 8.34 -14.03
N SER A 211 -14.75 9.47 -14.34
CA SER A 211 -14.38 10.80 -13.82
C SER A 211 -14.49 10.94 -12.29
N ASN A 212 -15.19 10.03 -11.61
CA ASN A 212 -15.25 9.95 -10.15
C ASN A 212 -14.21 8.98 -9.56
N LEU A 213 -13.28 8.52 -10.39
CA LEU A 213 -12.20 7.56 -10.05
C LEU A 213 -12.71 6.17 -9.62
N ASN A 214 -13.95 5.83 -9.94
CA ASN A 214 -14.51 4.50 -9.71
C ASN A 214 -14.21 3.58 -10.90
N PRO A 215 -13.95 2.29 -10.67
CA PRO A 215 -13.85 1.31 -11.74
C PRO A 215 -15.08 1.31 -12.64
N THR A 216 -14.89 1.14 -13.94
CA THR A 216 -16.01 1.00 -14.89
C THR A 216 -16.64 -0.40 -14.88
N GLY A 217 -15.95 -1.38 -14.32
CA GLY A 217 -16.32 -2.79 -14.38
C GLY A 217 -15.74 -3.54 -15.58
N GLU A 218 -15.02 -2.81 -16.45
CA GLU A 218 -14.32 -3.38 -17.60
C GLU A 218 -12.89 -3.79 -17.23
N ILE A 219 -12.36 -4.76 -17.98
CA ILE A 219 -10.94 -5.16 -17.96
C ILE A 219 -10.41 -4.92 -19.37
N THR A 220 -9.46 -3.98 -19.49
CA THR A 220 -8.99 -3.47 -20.78
C THR A 220 -7.52 -3.84 -21.00
N PRO A 221 -7.12 -4.32 -22.19
CA PRO A 221 -5.73 -4.60 -22.51
C PRO A 221 -4.83 -3.38 -22.40
N VAL A 222 -3.63 -3.55 -21.81
CA VAL A 222 -2.63 -2.45 -21.70
C VAL A 222 -1.92 -2.15 -23.02
N LYS A 223 -1.88 -3.11 -23.92
CA LYS A 223 -1.10 -3.02 -25.17
C LYS A 223 -1.47 -1.80 -26.01
N ASN A 224 -0.47 -1.04 -26.43
CA ASN A 224 -0.60 0.21 -27.18
C ASN A 224 -1.31 1.34 -26.43
N THR A 225 -1.33 1.29 -25.08
CA THR A 225 -1.84 2.36 -24.21
C THR A 225 -0.74 2.98 -23.37
N SER A 226 -1.04 4.06 -22.65
CA SER A 226 -0.15 4.65 -21.64
C SER A 226 0.18 3.67 -20.50
N PHE A 227 -0.69 2.67 -20.28
CA PHE A 227 -0.58 1.66 -19.22
C PHE A 227 0.27 0.43 -19.61
N ASP A 228 0.83 0.37 -20.82
CA ASP A 228 1.70 -0.73 -21.25
C ASP A 228 3.06 -0.64 -20.58
N PHE A 229 3.18 -1.28 -19.41
CA PHE A 229 4.41 -1.50 -18.65
C PHE A 229 4.86 -2.96 -18.69
N THR A 230 4.48 -3.72 -19.72
CA THR A 230 4.91 -5.11 -19.89
C THR A 230 6.42 -5.24 -20.10
N GLU A 231 7.05 -4.19 -20.61
CA GLU A 231 8.51 -4.02 -20.65
C GLU A 231 8.94 -2.83 -19.79
N PRO A 232 10.18 -2.86 -19.24
CA PRO A 232 10.66 -1.77 -18.38
C PRO A 232 10.71 -0.44 -19.13
N LYS A 233 10.00 0.58 -18.62
CA LYS A 233 10.07 1.95 -19.16
C LYS A 233 10.05 2.97 -18.03
N LEU A 234 10.46 4.22 -18.30
CA LEU A 234 10.33 5.32 -17.34
C LEU A 234 8.87 5.51 -16.95
N ILE A 235 8.62 5.75 -15.66
CA ILE A 235 7.26 5.97 -15.13
C ILE A 235 6.59 7.13 -15.88
N GLY A 236 7.31 8.21 -16.15
CA GLY A 236 6.79 9.37 -16.88
C GLY A 236 6.31 9.07 -18.30
N ASN A 237 6.84 8.03 -18.94
CA ASN A 237 6.38 7.60 -20.26
C ASN A 237 4.95 7.00 -20.25
N GLY A 238 4.43 6.65 -19.06
CA GLY A 238 3.03 6.26 -18.88
C GLY A 238 2.10 7.42 -18.52
N ILE A 239 2.63 8.63 -18.28
CA ILE A 239 1.84 9.78 -17.84
C ILE A 239 1.60 10.74 -19.03
N ASP A 240 0.75 10.32 -19.95
CA ASP A 240 0.25 11.20 -21.01
C ASP A 240 -1.08 11.85 -20.56
N ARG A 241 -1.04 13.09 -20.12
CA ARG A 241 -2.22 13.84 -19.65
C ARG A 241 -3.28 14.11 -20.72
N LYS A 242 -3.01 13.81 -22.00
CA LYS A 242 -4.01 13.84 -23.07
C LYS A 242 -4.84 12.54 -23.12
N ASN A 243 -4.35 11.48 -22.50
CA ASN A 243 -5.12 10.26 -22.31
C ASN A 243 -6.19 10.52 -21.26
N GLU A 244 -7.44 10.20 -21.57
CA GLU A 244 -8.59 10.45 -20.70
C GLU A 244 -8.44 9.81 -19.31
N GLN A 245 -7.97 8.55 -19.25
CA GLN A 245 -7.77 7.81 -18.02
C GLN A 245 -6.71 8.45 -17.12
N ILE A 246 -5.59 8.86 -17.73
CA ILE A 246 -4.53 9.60 -17.03
C ILE A 246 -5.05 10.98 -16.59
N GLY A 247 -5.89 11.64 -17.42
CA GLY A 247 -6.49 12.92 -17.11
C GLY A 247 -7.43 12.88 -15.90
N PHE A 248 -8.25 11.84 -15.76
CA PHE A 248 -9.14 11.68 -14.59
C PHE A 248 -8.37 11.64 -13.27
N ALA A 249 -7.24 10.93 -13.22
CA ALA A 249 -6.44 10.72 -12.01
C ALA A 249 -5.23 11.65 -11.88
N ASN A 250 -5.03 12.59 -12.82
CA ASN A 250 -3.84 13.45 -12.90
C ASN A 250 -2.50 12.65 -12.95
N GLY A 251 -2.55 11.40 -13.42
CA GLY A 251 -1.43 10.45 -13.47
C GLY A 251 -1.93 9.01 -13.46
N ILE A 252 -1.07 8.07 -13.08
CA ILE A 252 -1.50 6.69 -12.88
C ILE A 252 -2.12 6.58 -11.47
N ASP A 253 -3.35 6.06 -11.38
CA ASP A 253 -4.08 5.69 -10.17
C ASP A 253 -5.03 4.54 -10.53
N HIS A 254 -4.43 3.41 -10.98
CA HIS A 254 -5.16 2.37 -11.67
C HIS A 254 -4.78 0.98 -11.16
N MET A 255 -5.78 0.10 -11.15
CA MET A 255 -5.60 -1.31 -10.88
C MET A 255 -5.13 -2.03 -12.14
N PHE A 256 -4.08 -2.83 -12.02
CA PHE A 256 -3.61 -3.76 -13.03
C PHE A 256 -3.99 -5.18 -12.63
N GLU A 257 -4.60 -5.91 -13.55
CA GLU A 257 -4.87 -7.33 -13.41
C GLU A 257 -3.60 -8.13 -13.70
N LEU A 258 -3.08 -8.80 -12.67
CA LEU A 258 -1.82 -9.54 -12.79
C LEU A 258 -1.97 -10.79 -13.65
N ASN A 259 -0.95 -11.11 -14.44
CA ASN A 259 -0.84 -12.37 -15.15
C ASN A 259 -0.60 -13.48 -14.13
N HIS A 260 -1.67 -14.17 -13.76
CA HIS A 260 -1.59 -15.38 -12.94
C HIS A 260 -1.36 -16.59 -13.86
N SER A 261 -0.27 -17.33 -13.61
CA SER A 261 -0.22 -18.76 -13.92
C SER A 261 -0.96 -19.52 -12.79
N ASP A 262 -0.91 -20.86 -12.81
CA ASP A 262 -1.46 -21.69 -11.71
C ASP A 262 -0.69 -21.49 -10.37
N GLU A 263 0.24 -20.55 -10.31
CA GLU A 263 1.01 -20.23 -9.11
C GLU A 263 0.20 -19.35 -8.16
N GLU A 264 0.21 -19.71 -6.88
CA GLU A 264 -0.44 -18.94 -5.81
C GLU A 264 0.26 -17.62 -5.49
N PHE A 265 1.52 -17.46 -5.92
CA PHE A 265 2.37 -16.32 -5.59
C PHE A 265 3.16 -15.85 -6.79
N VAL A 266 2.87 -14.64 -7.29
CA VAL A 266 3.39 -14.14 -8.57
C VAL A 266 4.19 -12.86 -8.40
N LEU A 267 5.15 -12.63 -9.33
CA LEU A 267 5.79 -11.33 -9.51
C LEU A 267 4.71 -10.34 -10.02
N ALA A 268 4.47 -9.28 -9.27
CA ALA A 268 3.54 -8.22 -9.66
C ALA A 268 4.22 -7.11 -10.46
N ALA A 269 5.38 -6.64 -9.96
CA ALA A 269 6.09 -5.53 -10.58
C ALA A 269 7.58 -5.55 -10.24
N GLU A 270 8.38 -4.91 -11.11
CA GLU A 270 9.79 -4.60 -10.89
C GLU A 270 10.03 -3.11 -11.11
N ALA A 271 10.82 -2.48 -10.25
CA ALA A 271 11.20 -1.08 -10.39
C ALA A 271 12.70 -0.88 -10.15
N GLU A 272 13.26 0.18 -10.73
CA GLU A 272 14.66 0.57 -10.60
C GLU A 272 14.77 2.08 -10.44
N GLY A 273 15.49 2.53 -9.39
CA GLY A 273 15.96 3.90 -9.28
C GLY A 273 17.29 4.06 -10.01
N ILE A 274 17.29 4.76 -11.13
CA ILE A 274 18.44 4.82 -12.06
C ILE A 274 19.68 5.42 -11.37
N ASP A 275 19.47 6.46 -10.55
CA ASP A 275 20.58 7.18 -9.92
C ASP A 275 21.23 6.36 -8.80
N SER A 276 20.41 5.67 -8.00
CA SER A 276 20.87 4.86 -6.88
C SER A 276 21.31 3.46 -7.29
N GLY A 277 20.77 2.92 -8.39
CA GLY A 277 20.88 1.52 -8.78
C GLY A 277 20.05 0.58 -7.90
N ILE A 278 19.23 1.09 -6.96
CA ILE A 278 18.37 0.26 -6.11
C ILE A 278 17.23 -0.29 -6.97
N THR A 279 16.99 -1.60 -6.84
CA THR A 279 15.89 -2.31 -7.49
C THR A 279 14.88 -2.77 -6.46
N LEU A 280 13.61 -2.87 -6.87
CA LEU A 280 12.50 -3.40 -6.11
C LEU A 280 11.76 -4.43 -6.94
N LYS A 281 11.57 -5.64 -6.39
CA LYS A 281 10.63 -6.64 -6.93
C LYS A 281 9.48 -6.82 -5.95
N CYS A 282 8.26 -6.69 -6.46
CA CYS A 282 7.03 -6.89 -5.70
C CYS A 282 6.41 -8.23 -6.09
N TYR A 283 6.26 -9.14 -5.12
CA TYR A 283 5.54 -10.40 -5.30
C TYR A 283 4.29 -10.41 -4.44
N THR A 284 3.24 -11.11 -4.90
CA THR A 284 1.97 -11.15 -4.17
C THR A 284 1.15 -12.42 -4.44
N SER A 285 0.29 -12.76 -3.47
CA SER A 285 -0.80 -13.74 -3.65
C SER A 285 -2.10 -13.09 -4.17
N GLN A 286 -2.12 -11.77 -4.40
CA GLN A 286 -3.31 -11.05 -4.86
C GLN A 286 -3.46 -11.07 -6.38
N LYS A 287 -4.69 -10.89 -6.85
CA LYS A 287 -5.05 -10.88 -8.28
C LYS A 287 -4.66 -9.59 -8.98
N GLY A 288 -4.37 -8.53 -8.24
CA GLY A 288 -4.02 -7.24 -8.84
C GLY A 288 -2.99 -6.47 -8.05
N VAL A 289 -2.42 -5.48 -8.71
CA VAL A 289 -1.60 -4.42 -8.11
C VAL A 289 -2.17 -3.07 -8.53
N HIS A 290 -2.53 -2.24 -7.57
CA HIS A 290 -2.89 -0.87 -7.82
C HIS A 290 -1.61 -0.04 -7.85
N VAL A 291 -1.40 0.66 -8.96
CA VAL A 291 -0.24 1.52 -9.15
C VAL A 291 -0.68 2.96 -9.05
N TYR A 292 -0.06 3.71 -8.13
CA TYR A 292 -0.32 5.12 -7.92
C TYR A 292 0.99 5.91 -8.01
N THR A 293 0.99 6.99 -8.77
CA THR A 293 2.20 7.80 -9.02
C THR A 293 2.24 9.08 -8.18
N ALA A 294 1.68 9.05 -6.98
CA ALA A 294 1.68 10.15 -6.01
C ALA A 294 1.17 11.48 -6.59
N ASN A 295 0.06 11.40 -7.35
CA ASN A 295 -0.47 12.49 -8.17
C ASN A 295 -1.00 13.67 -7.35
N TYR A 296 -1.38 13.44 -6.09
CA TYR A 296 -1.99 14.43 -5.18
C TYR A 296 -1.18 14.62 -3.89
N VAL A 297 0.08 14.18 -3.87
CA VAL A 297 0.95 14.44 -2.73
C VAL A 297 1.34 15.91 -2.73
N ASP A 298 1.01 16.60 -1.64
CA ASP A 298 1.33 18.00 -1.38
C ASP A 298 1.61 18.17 0.12
N VAL A 299 2.76 17.63 0.55
CA VAL A 299 3.19 17.69 1.95
C VAL A 299 3.86 19.03 2.21
N LEU A 300 3.35 19.75 3.19
CA LEU A 300 3.86 21.06 3.58
C LEU A 300 5.38 21.02 3.84
N PRO A 301 6.09 22.14 3.60
CA PRO A 301 7.53 22.22 3.84
C PRO A 301 7.93 21.76 5.24
N ASN A 302 8.95 20.90 5.31
CA ASN A 302 9.53 20.37 6.55
C ASN A 302 8.63 19.40 7.37
N MET A 303 7.49 18.96 6.85
CA MET A 303 6.68 17.94 7.52
C MET A 303 7.13 16.51 7.20
N GLY A 304 7.75 16.28 6.06
CA GLY A 304 8.31 14.98 5.72
C GLY A 304 9.53 14.62 6.56
N LYS A 305 9.88 13.34 6.63
CA LYS A 305 11.08 12.84 7.33
C LYS A 305 12.33 13.65 6.98
N ASP A 306 13.21 13.87 7.97
CA ASP A 306 14.42 14.67 7.84
C ASP A 306 14.14 16.06 7.24
N SER A 307 13.01 16.67 7.60
CA SER A 307 12.56 17.97 7.10
C SER A 307 12.35 18.00 5.56
N ALA A 308 11.98 16.88 4.95
CA ALA A 308 11.71 16.84 3.52
C ALA A 308 10.38 17.52 3.16
N THR A 309 10.30 18.00 1.93
CA THR A 309 9.07 18.43 1.28
C THR A 309 8.73 17.42 0.18
N TYR A 310 7.53 16.89 0.19
CA TYR A 310 7.07 15.96 -0.84
C TYR A 310 5.97 16.61 -1.68
N GLY A 311 6.09 16.49 -2.98
CA GLY A 311 5.12 17.03 -3.93
C GLY A 311 4.65 15.97 -4.93
N GLU A 312 3.89 16.42 -5.91
CA GLU A 312 3.38 15.60 -7.01
C GLU A 312 4.48 14.75 -7.63
N ASN A 313 4.21 13.47 -7.81
CA ASN A 313 5.09 12.45 -8.38
C ASN A 313 6.42 12.23 -7.64
N SER A 314 6.52 12.57 -6.36
CA SER A 314 7.72 12.31 -5.55
C SER A 314 7.91 10.84 -5.19
N ALA A 315 6.92 9.98 -5.49
CA ALA A 315 6.97 8.55 -5.26
C ALA A 315 6.02 7.76 -6.18
N PHE A 316 6.08 6.44 -6.08
CA PHE A 316 5.07 5.54 -6.62
C PHE A 316 4.66 4.51 -5.58
N CYS A 317 3.42 4.01 -5.65
CA CYS A 317 2.90 2.95 -4.80
C CYS A 317 2.68 1.68 -5.62
N LEU A 318 2.89 0.53 -4.99
CA LEU A 318 2.57 -0.81 -5.50
C LEU A 318 1.67 -1.49 -4.46
N GLU A 319 0.38 -1.23 -4.52
CA GLU A 319 -0.60 -1.73 -3.55
C GLU A 319 -1.19 -3.04 -4.08
N THR A 320 -0.69 -4.16 -3.58
CA THR A 320 -1.20 -5.48 -3.96
C THR A 320 -2.50 -5.74 -3.23
N GLN A 321 -3.58 -6.00 -3.98
CA GLN A 321 -4.94 -6.07 -3.44
C GLN A 321 -5.91 -6.75 -4.42
N GLY A 322 -7.13 -7.04 -3.95
CA GLY A 322 -8.28 -7.32 -4.80
C GLY A 322 -8.75 -6.08 -5.54
N PHE A 323 -9.58 -6.25 -6.56
CA PHE A 323 -10.02 -5.15 -7.41
C PHE A 323 -10.89 -4.15 -6.62
N PRO A 324 -10.69 -2.83 -6.80
CA PRO A 324 -11.54 -1.82 -6.17
C PRO A 324 -12.99 -2.00 -6.60
N ASP A 325 -13.94 -1.67 -5.71
CA ASP A 325 -15.38 -1.76 -5.93
C ASP A 325 -15.89 -3.16 -6.36
N ALA A 326 -15.09 -4.22 -6.13
CA ALA A 326 -15.42 -5.58 -6.58
C ALA A 326 -16.76 -6.09 -6.05
N VAL A 327 -17.22 -5.62 -4.88
CA VAL A 327 -18.52 -5.97 -4.31
C VAL A 327 -19.69 -5.55 -5.21
N ASN A 328 -19.51 -4.51 -6.03
CA ASN A 328 -20.50 -3.97 -6.97
C ASN A 328 -20.34 -4.50 -8.41
N HIS A 329 -19.26 -5.24 -8.71
CA HIS A 329 -18.95 -5.75 -10.06
C HIS A 329 -18.87 -7.28 -10.07
N LYS A 330 -19.91 -7.95 -10.59
CA LYS A 330 -19.98 -9.42 -10.62
C LYS A 330 -18.90 -10.12 -11.44
N THR A 331 -18.25 -9.38 -12.35
CA THR A 331 -17.15 -9.87 -13.20
C THR A 331 -15.82 -9.87 -12.48
N PHE A 332 -15.69 -9.13 -11.38
CA PHE A 332 -14.46 -9.03 -10.61
C PHE A 332 -14.32 -10.18 -9.60
N PRO A 333 -13.10 -10.60 -9.29
CA PRO A 333 -12.86 -11.51 -8.17
C PRO A 333 -13.43 -10.93 -6.88
N THR A 334 -14.13 -11.79 -6.11
CA THR A 334 -14.80 -11.34 -4.89
C THR A 334 -13.82 -10.86 -3.81
N THR A 335 -14.18 -9.80 -3.11
CA THR A 335 -13.54 -9.32 -1.87
C THR A 335 -14.40 -9.60 -0.62
N ILE A 336 -15.46 -10.41 -0.77
CA ILE A 336 -16.31 -10.82 0.35
C ILE A 336 -15.58 -11.89 1.16
N LEU A 337 -15.39 -11.62 2.44
CA LEU A 337 -14.97 -12.58 3.44
C LEU A 337 -16.20 -13.20 4.08
N LYS A 338 -16.36 -14.52 3.96
CA LYS A 338 -17.46 -15.25 4.57
C LYS A 338 -17.28 -15.37 6.09
N ALA A 339 -18.40 -15.44 6.81
CA ALA A 339 -18.39 -15.60 8.26
C ALA A 339 -17.56 -16.81 8.69
N ASN A 340 -16.65 -16.59 9.63
CA ASN A 340 -15.72 -17.59 10.19
C ASN A 340 -14.73 -18.20 9.19
N GLU A 341 -14.64 -17.69 7.96
CA GLU A 341 -13.55 -18.03 7.05
C GLU A 341 -12.31 -17.17 7.33
N ASN A 342 -11.13 -17.67 6.99
CA ASN A 342 -9.88 -16.96 7.12
C ASN A 342 -9.54 -16.22 5.82
N TYR A 343 -9.40 -14.91 5.90
CA TYR A 343 -8.71 -14.12 4.88
C TYR A 343 -7.19 -14.27 5.07
N THR A 344 -6.48 -14.49 3.99
CA THR A 344 -5.01 -14.52 3.98
C THR A 344 -4.46 -13.83 2.74
N GLN A 345 -3.38 -13.07 2.92
CA GLN A 345 -2.66 -12.40 1.84
C GLN A 345 -1.18 -12.33 2.20
N THR A 346 -0.32 -12.40 1.19
CA THR A 346 1.12 -12.20 1.34
C THR A 346 1.63 -11.27 0.25
N THR A 347 2.46 -10.32 0.64
CA THR A 347 3.23 -9.47 -0.27
C THR A 347 4.69 -9.50 0.15
N LYS A 348 5.61 -9.53 -0.83
CA LYS A 348 7.04 -9.40 -0.59
C LYS A 348 7.60 -8.26 -1.44
N TYR A 349 8.33 -7.38 -0.78
CA TYR A 349 9.17 -6.37 -1.41
C TYR A 349 10.63 -6.80 -1.26
N ILE A 350 11.29 -7.10 -2.38
CA ILE A 350 12.68 -7.59 -2.43
C ILE A 350 13.54 -6.45 -2.97
N PHE A 351 14.44 -5.95 -2.13
CA PHE A 351 15.36 -4.88 -2.50
C PHE A 351 16.71 -5.45 -2.94
N GLY A 352 17.20 -4.98 -4.08
CA GLY A 352 18.47 -5.37 -4.66
C GLY A 352 19.22 -4.18 -5.26
N ILE A 353 20.29 -4.47 -5.97
CA ILE A 353 21.13 -3.47 -6.65
C ILE A 353 21.35 -3.93 -8.10
N ASN A 354 21.05 -3.06 -9.04
CA ASN A 354 21.50 -3.19 -10.43
C ASN A 354 22.92 -2.63 -10.53
N LYS A 355 23.89 -3.48 -10.90
CA LYS A 355 25.32 -3.15 -10.97
C LYS A 355 25.69 -2.49 -12.31
#